data_92bbc0f3057136e882abb13561b29885
#
_entry.id   92bbc0f3057136e882abb13561b29885
#
_cell.length_a   1.000
_cell.length_b   1.000
_cell.length_c   1.000
_cell.angle_alpha   90.00
_cell.angle_beta   90.00
_cell.angle_gamma   90.00
#
_symmetry.space_group_name_H-M   'P 1'
#
loop_
_entity.id
_entity.type
_entity.pdbx_description
1 polymer ?
#
loop_
_entity_poly.entity_id
_entity_poly.type
_entity_poly.pdbx_seq_one_letter_code
_entity_poly.pdbx_strand_id
1 'polypeptide(L)'
;MKKQAMKKQALVLALAACGLTAAFSVSAQERVRIGFMSPVTGPQAANGIDNRDGALLAIKEINAKGIKVGGKAVQFELDINDDGADPKQGVQVAQRLSDQKVKFVLGPYNSGVTMPASRVLADAGMGVFTVASNPKVTEQGYATLFRIGASDNQLGAKMATYAAQDLKIKTVAVIDDRTAYGQGVAREFSEQAKRLGLKIVANEFTTDKATDFSAILTNIRAAKADAVFYGGYSPQGGPLLKQMRALGITAALLGGDGICSSETAMLSQVTGDLNTFCTQGGSMLDRSDK
;
A
#
# COMPACT_ATOMS: atom_id res chain seq x y z
N MET A 1 64.29 54.16 -1.21
CA MET A 1 63.61 53.32 -2.19
C MET A 1 63.15 51.98 -1.62
N LYS A 2 63.89 51.26 -0.77
CA LYS A 2 63.50 49.96 -0.22
C LYS A 2 62.24 49.95 0.69
N LYS A 3 61.96 51.00 1.49
CA LYS A 3 60.80 51.08 2.39
C LYS A 3 59.46 51.29 1.65
N GLN A 4 59.44 51.85 0.45
CA GLN A 4 58.23 52.06 -0.35
C GLN A 4 57.82 50.77 -1.09
N ALA A 5 58.78 49.94 -1.49
CA ALA A 5 58.53 48.64 -2.14
C ALA A 5 57.91 47.63 -1.15
N MET A 6 58.39 47.60 0.11
CA MET A 6 57.85 46.78 1.15
C MET A 6 56.37 47.11 1.55
N LYS A 7 56.02 48.39 1.55
CA LYS A 7 54.62 48.81 1.83
C LYS A 7 53.66 48.42 0.71
N LYS A 8 54.13 48.50 -0.56
CA LYS A 8 53.28 48.05 -1.69
C LYS A 8 53.07 46.52 -1.71
N GLN A 9 54.08 45.70 -1.35
CA GLN A 9 53.97 44.29 -1.26
C GLN A 9 53.08 43.85 -0.10
N ALA A 10 53.14 44.50 1.07
CA ALA A 10 52.25 44.24 2.19
C ALA A 10 50.78 44.58 1.90
N LEU A 11 50.53 45.62 1.12
CA LEU A 11 49.17 46.03 0.74
C LEU A 11 48.55 45.05 -0.30
N VAL A 12 49.34 44.50 -1.21
CA VAL A 12 48.88 43.50 -2.20
C VAL A 12 48.61 42.18 -1.53
N LEU A 13 49.39 41.77 -0.55
CA LEU A 13 49.12 40.53 0.24
C LEU A 13 47.89 40.68 1.14
N ALA A 14 47.61 41.86 1.69
CA ALA A 14 46.41 42.09 2.50
C ALA A 14 45.12 42.09 1.65
N LEU A 15 45.18 42.61 0.41
CA LEU A 15 44.04 42.55 -0.52
C LEU A 15 43.80 41.15 -1.07
N ALA A 16 44.84 40.34 -1.26
CA ALA A 16 44.70 38.94 -1.66
C ALA A 16 44.11 38.03 -0.54
N ALA A 17 44.40 38.36 0.73
CA ALA A 17 43.86 37.66 1.88
C ALA A 17 42.35 37.99 2.13
N CYS A 18 41.87 39.20 1.81
CA CYS A 18 40.48 39.58 1.89
C CYS A 18 39.60 39.01 0.74
N GLY A 19 40.20 38.62 -0.38
CA GLY A 19 39.49 38.07 -1.53
C GLY A 19 39.16 36.58 -1.42
N LEU A 20 39.74 35.83 -0.48
CA LEU A 20 39.55 34.36 -0.34
C LEU A 20 38.51 33.97 0.69
N THR A 21 37.86 34.91 1.36
CA THR A 21 36.70 34.60 2.25
C THR A 21 35.35 34.91 1.58
N ALA A 22 35.26 34.79 0.25
CA ALA A 22 33.98 34.45 -0.35
C ALA A 22 33.63 33.03 0.13
N ALA A 23 33.17 32.97 1.36
CA ALA A 23 32.54 31.74 1.88
C ALA A 23 31.45 31.38 0.87
N PHE A 24 31.70 30.36 0.07
CA PHE A 24 30.61 29.65 -0.56
C PHE A 24 29.69 29.23 0.58
N SER A 25 28.67 30.04 0.84
CA SER A 25 27.51 29.63 1.59
C SER A 25 26.90 28.49 0.75
N VAL A 26 27.49 27.29 0.89
CA VAL A 26 26.80 26.08 0.50
C VAL A 26 25.53 26.11 1.37
N SER A 27 24.46 26.66 0.79
CA SER A 27 23.16 26.59 1.39
C SER A 27 22.93 25.11 1.63
N ALA A 28 23.10 24.68 2.88
CA ALA A 28 22.87 23.28 3.25
C ALA A 28 21.44 22.98 2.82
N GLN A 29 21.31 22.09 1.85
CA GLN A 29 20.01 21.65 1.36
C GLN A 29 19.28 21.01 2.53
N GLU A 30 18.11 21.52 2.85
CA GLU A 30 17.30 21.01 3.96
C GLU A 30 16.79 19.62 3.60
N ARG A 31 17.10 18.63 4.44
CA ARG A 31 16.63 17.26 4.24
C ARG A 31 15.30 17.07 4.96
N VAL A 32 14.28 16.67 4.21
CA VAL A 32 12.97 16.31 4.74
C VAL A 32 12.80 14.80 4.66
N ARG A 33 12.77 14.18 5.84
CA ARG A 33 12.57 12.75 5.95
C ARG A 33 11.09 12.42 5.96
N ILE A 34 10.67 11.50 5.08
CA ILE A 34 9.32 10.95 4.98
C ILE A 34 9.40 9.50 5.46
N GLY A 35 8.65 9.17 6.50
CA GLY A 35 8.51 7.79 6.97
C GLY A 35 7.77 6.94 5.94
N PHE A 36 8.22 5.74 5.73
CA PHE A 36 7.53 4.75 4.92
C PHE A 36 7.24 3.53 5.79
N MET A 37 6.00 3.06 5.81
CA MET A 37 5.56 1.88 6.56
C MET A 37 4.85 0.91 5.61
N SER A 38 5.39 -0.29 5.47
CA SER A 38 4.81 -1.33 4.62
C SER A 38 5.50 -2.66 4.89
N PRO A 39 4.89 -3.82 4.59
CA PRO A 39 5.55 -5.11 4.72
C PRO A 39 6.59 -5.29 3.61
N VAL A 40 7.86 -4.95 3.87
CA VAL A 40 8.95 -5.16 2.89
C VAL A 40 9.64 -6.51 3.08
N THR A 41 9.22 -7.28 4.10
CA THR A 41 9.58 -8.68 4.32
C THR A 41 8.34 -9.53 4.59
N GLY A 42 8.49 -10.86 4.60
CA GLY A 42 7.40 -11.80 4.86
C GLY A 42 6.51 -12.08 3.64
N PRO A 43 5.38 -12.76 3.83
CA PRO A 43 4.52 -13.21 2.73
C PRO A 43 3.97 -12.08 1.85
N GLN A 44 3.74 -10.90 2.40
CA GLN A 44 3.21 -9.74 1.68
C GLN A 44 4.29 -8.79 1.16
N ALA A 45 5.56 -9.21 1.17
CA ALA A 45 6.69 -8.36 0.77
C ALA A 45 6.55 -7.83 -0.66
N ALA A 46 5.98 -8.59 -1.58
CA ALA A 46 5.80 -8.15 -2.97
C ALA A 46 4.99 -6.84 -3.04
N ASN A 47 3.88 -6.76 -2.31
CA ASN A 47 3.04 -5.55 -2.26
C ASN A 47 3.76 -4.37 -1.59
N GLY A 48 4.47 -4.64 -0.49
CA GLY A 48 5.21 -3.61 0.25
C GLY A 48 6.38 -3.04 -0.54
N ILE A 49 7.08 -3.90 -1.27
CA ILE A 49 8.19 -3.52 -2.16
C ILE A 49 7.67 -2.67 -3.33
N ASP A 50 6.57 -3.06 -3.96
CA ASP A 50 5.95 -2.30 -5.05
C ASP A 50 5.57 -0.88 -4.60
N ASN A 51 4.92 -0.76 -3.45
CA ASN A 51 4.60 0.55 -2.85
C ASN A 51 5.86 1.38 -2.52
N ARG A 52 6.92 0.72 -2.00
CA ARG A 52 8.22 1.36 -1.72
C ARG A 52 8.85 1.91 -3.00
N ASP A 53 8.87 1.12 -4.04
CA ASP A 53 9.52 1.47 -5.30
C ASP A 53 8.77 2.62 -5.99
N GLY A 54 7.44 2.63 -5.93
CA GLY A 54 6.62 3.77 -6.35
C GLY A 54 6.93 5.05 -5.56
N ALA A 55 7.06 4.96 -4.24
CA ALA A 55 7.43 6.08 -3.38
C ALA A 55 8.86 6.59 -3.69
N LEU A 56 9.82 5.70 -3.88
CA LEU A 56 11.21 6.04 -4.25
C LEU A 56 11.26 6.74 -5.62
N LEU A 57 10.48 6.26 -6.60
CA LEU A 57 10.39 6.90 -7.91
C LEU A 57 9.85 8.33 -7.78
N ALA A 58 8.76 8.53 -7.05
CA ALA A 58 8.17 9.85 -6.80
C ALA A 58 9.16 10.79 -6.10
N ILE A 59 9.90 10.30 -5.10
CA ILE A 59 10.95 11.08 -4.42
C ILE A 59 12.09 11.46 -5.37
N LYS A 60 12.53 10.52 -6.21
CA LYS A 60 13.55 10.81 -7.24
C LYS A 60 13.11 11.92 -8.20
N GLU A 61 11.87 11.84 -8.67
CA GLU A 61 11.30 12.83 -9.60
C GLU A 61 11.14 14.21 -8.95
N ILE A 62 10.63 14.27 -7.72
CA ILE A 62 10.43 15.56 -7.02
C ILE A 62 11.77 16.21 -6.66
N ASN A 63 12.77 15.42 -6.27
CA ASN A 63 14.11 15.92 -6.00
C ASN A 63 14.78 16.45 -7.27
N ALA A 64 14.59 15.81 -8.42
CA ALA A 64 15.09 16.27 -9.70
C ALA A 64 14.49 17.63 -10.13
N LYS A 65 13.29 17.97 -9.68
CA LYS A 65 12.64 19.28 -9.92
C LYS A 65 13.21 20.41 -9.08
N GLY A 66 14.05 20.13 -8.08
CA GLY A 66 14.69 21.14 -7.24
C GLY A 66 13.71 21.98 -6.42
N ILE A 67 12.78 21.32 -5.72
CA ILE A 67 11.72 21.98 -4.95
C ILE A 67 12.31 22.89 -3.86
N LYS A 68 11.69 24.06 -3.69
CA LYS A 68 12.00 24.99 -2.60
C LYS A 68 10.79 25.14 -1.68
N VAL A 69 11.04 25.09 -0.37
CA VAL A 69 10.05 25.35 0.67
C VAL A 69 10.52 26.54 1.49
N GLY A 70 9.69 27.59 1.59
CA GLY A 70 10.08 28.82 2.27
C GLY A 70 11.35 29.49 1.68
N GLY A 71 11.59 29.33 0.36
CA GLY A 71 12.77 29.83 -0.33
C GLY A 71 14.04 28.99 -0.21
N LYS A 72 14.05 27.96 0.63
CA LYS A 72 15.18 27.03 0.83
C LYS A 72 15.05 25.81 -0.05
N ALA A 73 16.14 25.37 -0.68
CA ALA A 73 16.19 24.12 -1.42
C ALA A 73 15.97 22.94 -0.46
N VAL A 74 15.05 22.04 -0.83
CA VAL A 74 14.69 20.87 -0.03
C VAL A 74 15.04 19.59 -0.79
N GLN A 75 15.52 18.60 -0.07
CA GLN A 75 15.70 17.23 -0.55
C GLN A 75 14.88 16.27 0.30
N PHE A 76 14.04 15.49 -0.35
CA PHE A 76 13.23 14.47 0.32
C PHE A 76 13.99 13.15 0.37
N GLU A 77 13.89 12.46 1.52
CA GLU A 77 14.47 11.14 1.74
C GLU A 77 13.39 10.21 2.30
N LEU A 78 13.35 8.97 1.80
CA LEU A 78 12.43 7.94 2.29
C LEU A 78 13.10 7.15 3.41
N ASP A 79 12.50 7.16 4.60
CA ASP A 79 12.89 6.35 5.75
C ASP A 79 12.04 5.08 5.75
N ILE A 80 12.61 3.98 5.23
CA ILE A 80 11.91 2.73 4.98
C ILE A 80 11.84 1.90 6.27
N ASN A 81 10.64 1.60 6.70
CA ASN A 81 10.37 0.83 7.91
C ASN A 81 9.44 -0.35 7.56
N ASP A 82 9.94 -1.55 7.84
CA ASP A 82 9.19 -2.79 7.70
C ASP A 82 8.22 -2.96 8.86
N ASP A 83 6.94 -3.15 8.56
CA ASP A 83 5.91 -3.50 9.54
C ASP A 83 5.49 -4.98 9.47
N GLY A 84 6.05 -5.74 8.51
CA GLY A 84 5.81 -7.17 8.34
C GLY A 84 4.35 -7.56 8.17
N ALA A 85 3.45 -6.63 7.86
CA ALA A 85 2.00 -6.78 7.91
C ALA A 85 1.48 -7.15 9.33
N ASP A 86 2.28 -6.93 10.38
CA ASP A 86 1.93 -7.23 11.76
C ASP A 86 1.46 -5.97 12.50
N PRO A 87 0.23 -5.95 13.07
CA PRO A 87 -0.29 -4.77 13.78
C PRO A 87 0.57 -4.30 14.95
N LYS A 88 1.21 -5.23 15.68
CA LYS A 88 2.06 -4.87 16.83
C LYS A 88 3.36 -4.24 16.36
N GLN A 89 3.98 -4.82 15.33
CA GLN A 89 5.18 -4.25 14.71
C GLN A 89 4.89 -2.88 14.11
N GLY A 90 3.73 -2.71 13.45
CA GLY A 90 3.30 -1.42 12.92
C GLY A 90 3.18 -0.33 13.98
N VAL A 91 2.64 -0.64 15.17
CA VAL A 91 2.60 0.29 16.30
C VAL A 91 4.02 0.65 16.79
N GLN A 92 4.94 -0.32 16.83
CA GLN A 92 6.34 -0.06 17.22
C GLN A 92 7.05 0.83 16.19
N VAL A 93 6.82 0.60 14.91
CA VAL A 93 7.32 1.47 13.82
C VAL A 93 6.77 2.88 13.98
N ALA A 94 5.46 3.02 14.18
CA ALA A 94 4.82 4.32 14.38
C ALA A 94 5.43 5.09 15.56
N GLN A 95 5.66 4.40 16.69
CA GLN A 95 6.31 5.01 17.86
C GLN A 95 7.73 5.47 17.54
N ARG A 96 8.53 4.65 16.86
CA ARG A 96 9.90 5.01 16.46
C ARG A 96 9.92 6.25 15.55
N LEU A 97 9.02 6.33 14.58
CA LEU A 97 8.91 7.49 13.69
C LEU A 97 8.50 8.75 14.48
N SER A 98 7.62 8.60 15.48
CA SER A 98 7.23 9.67 16.41
C SER A 98 8.43 10.18 17.20
N ASP A 99 9.20 9.30 17.81
CA ASP A 99 10.40 9.64 18.59
C ASP A 99 11.45 10.36 17.74
N GLN A 100 11.55 10.00 16.46
CA GLN A 100 12.42 10.63 15.48
C GLN A 100 11.86 11.94 14.91
N LYS A 101 10.67 12.37 15.34
CA LYS A 101 10.00 13.62 14.94
C LYS A 101 9.75 13.71 13.42
N VAL A 102 9.52 12.58 12.77
CA VAL A 102 9.08 12.53 11.38
C VAL A 102 7.72 13.23 11.27
N LYS A 103 7.48 13.96 10.17
CA LYS A 103 6.25 14.76 10.00
C LYS A 103 5.24 14.12 9.06
N PHE A 104 5.70 13.29 8.13
CA PHE A 104 4.87 12.68 7.12
C PHE A 104 5.18 11.20 7.01
N VAL A 105 4.15 10.38 6.84
CA VAL A 105 4.25 8.93 6.68
C VAL A 105 3.46 8.49 5.45
N LEU A 106 4.11 7.73 4.59
CA LEU A 106 3.48 6.98 3.50
C LEU A 106 3.23 5.55 3.98
N GLY A 107 1.99 5.11 3.97
CA GLY A 107 1.56 3.85 4.57
C GLY A 107 0.83 4.06 5.91
N PRO A 108 0.64 2.99 6.70
CA PRO A 108 0.89 1.58 6.38
C PRO A 108 0.06 1.06 5.20
N TYR A 109 0.47 -0.09 4.65
CA TYR A 109 -0.26 -0.74 3.54
C TYR A 109 -1.52 -1.45 4.03
N ASN A 110 -1.40 -2.27 5.07
CA ASN A 110 -2.48 -3.13 5.55
C ASN A 110 -3.46 -2.41 6.48
N SER A 111 -4.75 -2.59 6.29
CA SER A 111 -5.78 -1.98 7.14
C SER A 111 -5.63 -2.37 8.61
N GLY A 112 -5.29 -3.64 8.89
CA GLY A 112 -5.07 -4.15 10.23
C GLY A 112 -3.85 -3.54 10.93
N VAL A 113 -2.86 -3.08 10.19
CA VAL A 113 -1.69 -2.34 10.69
C VAL A 113 -2.02 -0.86 10.85
N THR A 114 -2.69 -0.28 9.84
CA THR A 114 -3.01 1.16 9.81
C THR A 114 -3.89 1.57 11.00
N MET A 115 -4.94 0.81 11.29
CA MET A 115 -5.88 1.19 12.35
C MET A 115 -5.22 1.42 13.72
N PRO A 116 -4.44 0.49 14.30
CA PRO A 116 -3.79 0.73 15.57
C PRO A 116 -2.61 1.72 15.47
N ALA A 117 -1.85 1.72 14.38
CA ALA A 117 -0.73 2.65 14.19
C ALA A 117 -1.20 4.10 14.04
N SER A 118 -2.37 4.33 13.42
CA SER A 118 -2.93 5.67 13.18
C SER A 118 -3.07 6.50 14.45
N ARG A 119 -3.40 5.88 15.57
CA ARG A 119 -3.50 6.59 16.85
C ARG A 119 -2.17 7.22 17.24
N VAL A 120 -1.10 6.43 17.23
CA VAL A 120 0.25 6.91 17.59
C VAL A 120 0.70 8.03 16.65
N LEU A 121 0.48 7.84 15.34
CA LEU A 121 0.85 8.82 14.31
C LEU A 121 0.03 10.12 14.44
N ALA A 122 -1.26 10.01 14.72
CA ALA A 122 -2.15 11.16 14.90
C ALA A 122 -1.84 11.93 16.19
N ASP A 123 -1.61 11.24 17.31
CA ASP A 123 -1.23 11.86 18.59
C ASP A 123 0.11 12.62 18.47
N ALA A 124 1.00 12.18 17.56
CA ALA A 124 2.24 12.88 17.24
C ALA A 124 2.07 14.00 16.17
N GLY A 125 0.86 14.24 15.69
CA GLY A 125 0.54 15.27 14.69
C GLY A 125 1.14 15.01 13.30
N MET A 126 1.40 13.74 12.94
CA MET A 126 1.97 13.37 11.64
C MET A 126 0.89 13.34 10.56
N GLY A 127 1.21 13.84 9.36
CA GLY A 127 0.40 13.63 8.17
C GLY A 127 0.61 12.19 7.64
N VAL A 128 -0.44 11.40 7.56
CA VAL A 128 -0.40 9.98 7.17
C VAL A 128 -1.15 9.79 5.86
N PHE A 129 -0.50 9.20 4.86
CA PHE A 129 -1.06 8.92 3.55
C PHE A 129 -1.02 7.41 3.30
N THR A 130 -2.17 6.76 3.42
CA THR A 130 -2.28 5.30 3.34
C THR A 130 -3.09 4.85 2.13
N VAL A 131 -2.79 3.66 1.63
CA VAL A 131 -3.60 2.94 0.65
C VAL A 131 -4.51 1.89 1.31
N ALA A 132 -4.45 1.75 2.63
CA ALA A 132 -5.30 0.82 3.38
C ALA A 132 -6.79 1.10 3.12
N SER A 133 -7.49 0.14 2.55
CA SER A 133 -8.79 0.34 1.90
C SER A 133 -10.00 0.19 2.82
N ASN A 134 -9.86 -0.44 4.01
CA ASN A 134 -10.98 -0.62 4.93
C ASN A 134 -11.59 0.75 5.35
N PRO A 135 -12.90 0.97 5.21
CA PRO A 135 -13.56 2.23 5.59
C PRO A 135 -13.22 2.70 7.00
N LYS A 136 -13.13 1.77 7.95
CA LYS A 136 -12.83 2.06 9.36
C LYS A 136 -11.47 2.74 9.56
N VAL A 137 -10.56 2.67 8.60
CA VAL A 137 -9.27 3.38 8.68
C VAL A 137 -9.47 4.88 8.83
N THR A 138 -10.34 5.48 8.00
CA THR A 138 -10.62 6.93 8.03
C THR A 138 -11.80 7.31 8.92
N GLU A 139 -12.65 6.35 9.29
CA GLU A 139 -13.77 6.57 10.23
C GLU A 139 -13.32 6.74 11.68
N GLN A 140 -12.03 6.53 11.99
CA GLN A 140 -11.45 6.81 13.31
C GLN A 140 -11.45 8.31 13.67
N GLY A 141 -11.65 9.20 12.69
CA GLY A 141 -11.79 10.64 12.92
C GLY A 141 -10.47 11.40 13.08
N TYR A 142 -9.33 10.82 12.77
CA TYR A 142 -8.05 11.53 12.81
C TYR A 142 -7.91 12.50 11.64
N ALA A 143 -7.79 13.79 11.93
CA ALA A 143 -7.70 14.87 10.93
C ALA A 143 -6.42 14.81 10.07
N THR A 144 -5.41 14.06 10.50
CA THR A 144 -4.12 13.93 9.82
C THR A 144 -3.98 12.65 9.00
N LEU A 145 -5.03 11.80 8.96
CA LEU A 145 -5.02 10.53 8.26
C LEU A 145 -5.80 10.62 6.94
N PHE A 146 -5.14 10.37 5.83
CA PHE A 146 -5.69 10.44 4.49
C PHE A 146 -5.54 9.12 3.76
N ARG A 147 -6.65 8.55 3.26
CA ARG A 147 -6.59 7.44 2.31
C ARG A 147 -6.48 8.00 0.89
N ILE A 148 -5.42 7.58 0.18
CA ILE A 148 -5.14 8.00 -1.20
C ILE A 148 -5.57 6.96 -2.24
N GLY A 149 -6.10 5.81 -1.80
CA GLY A 149 -6.64 4.73 -2.64
C GLY A 149 -8.16 4.63 -2.54
N ALA A 150 -8.74 3.68 -3.28
CA ALA A 150 -10.15 3.34 -3.19
C ALA A 150 -10.49 2.71 -1.82
N SER A 151 -11.75 2.82 -1.41
CA SER A 151 -12.25 2.19 -0.18
C SER A 151 -12.90 0.85 -0.50
N ASP A 152 -12.90 -0.09 0.46
CA ASP A 152 -13.53 -1.41 0.31
C ASP A 152 -15.02 -1.31 -0.01
N ASN A 153 -15.71 -0.27 0.46
CA ASN A 153 -17.12 -0.05 0.09
C ASN A 153 -17.30 0.25 -1.41
N GLN A 154 -16.27 0.74 -2.09
CA GLN A 154 -16.24 0.88 -3.54
C GLN A 154 -15.76 -0.40 -4.21
N LEU A 155 -14.67 -1.00 -3.73
CA LEU A 155 -14.06 -2.18 -4.31
C LEU A 155 -14.97 -3.41 -4.23
N GLY A 156 -15.47 -3.73 -3.02
CA GLY A 156 -16.36 -4.87 -2.78
C GLY A 156 -17.70 -4.70 -3.52
N ALA A 157 -18.30 -3.51 -3.44
CA ALA A 157 -19.56 -3.25 -4.13
C ALA A 157 -19.42 -3.30 -5.66
N LYS A 158 -18.32 -2.81 -6.22
CA LYS A 158 -18.06 -2.88 -7.66
C LYS A 158 -17.87 -4.31 -8.12
N MET A 159 -17.15 -5.16 -7.36
CA MET A 159 -17.00 -6.57 -7.69
C MET A 159 -18.34 -7.32 -7.65
N ALA A 160 -19.19 -7.05 -6.66
CA ALA A 160 -20.52 -7.64 -6.61
C ALA A 160 -21.40 -7.21 -7.81
N THR A 161 -21.28 -5.95 -8.21
CA THR A 161 -21.99 -5.43 -9.39
C THR A 161 -21.51 -6.12 -10.66
N TYR A 162 -20.20 -6.22 -10.85
CA TYR A 162 -19.59 -6.91 -11.99
C TYR A 162 -19.99 -8.39 -12.04
N ALA A 163 -19.94 -9.07 -10.89
CA ALA A 163 -20.38 -10.46 -10.78
C ALA A 163 -21.84 -10.65 -11.23
N ALA A 164 -22.76 -9.77 -10.77
CA ALA A 164 -24.17 -9.88 -11.09
C ALA A 164 -24.49 -9.48 -12.54
N GLN A 165 -23.92 -8.36 -13.01
CA GLN A 165 -24.33 -7.70 -14.24
C GLN A 165 -23.53 -8.16 -15.46
N ASP A 166 -22.24 -8.38 -15.30
CA ASP A 166 -21.34 -8.73 -16.40
C ASP A 166 -21.13 -10.25 -16.47
N LEU A 167 -20.75 -10.88 -15.36
CA LEU A 167 -20.52 -12.33 -15.29
C LEU A 167 -21.81 -13.14 -15.14
N LYS A 168 -22.95 -12.50 -14.87
CA LYS A 168 -24.27 -13.15 -14.71
C LYS A 168 -24.30 -14.21 -13.60
N ILE A 169 -23.46 -14.09 -12.59
CA ILE A 169 -23.40 -14.94 -11.40
C ILE A 169 -24.75 -14.91 -10.67
N LYS A 170 -25.19 -16.04 -10.15
CA LYS A 170 -26.42 -16.18 -9.36
C LYS A 170 -26.12 -16.57 -7.91
N THR A 171 -25.12 -17.43 -7.74
CA THR A 171 -24.73 -17.98 -6.44
C THR A 171 -23.24 -17.71 -6.19
N VAL A 172 -22.91 -17.31 -4.97
CA VAL A 172 -21.53 -17.01 -4.59
C VAL A 172 -21.21 -17.59 -3.22
N ALA A 173 -20.04 -18.19 -3.10
CA ALA A 173 -19.42 -18.48 -1.82
C ALA A 173 -18.52 -17.32 -1.44
N VAL A 174 -18.51 -16.95 -0.17
CA VAL A 174 -17.65 -15.88 0.34
C VAL A 174 -16.66 -16.46 1.34
N ILE A 175 -15.39 -16.10 1.21
CA ILE A 175 -14.30 -16.46 2.12
C ILE A 175 -13.63 -15.17 2.58
N ASP A 176 -13.36 -15.01 3.88
CA ASP A 176 -12.45 -13.97 4.39
C ASP A 176 -11.24 -14.59 5.12
N ASP A 177 -10.11 -13.88 5.15
CA ASP A 177 -8.87 -14.32 5.78
C ASP A 177 -8.72 -13.89 7.24
N ARG A 178 -9.80 -13.39 7.86
CA ARG A 178 -9.85 -12.86 9.22
C ARG A 178 -8.96 -11.63 9.47
N THR A 179 -8.30 -11.09 8.45
CA THR A 179 -7.69 -9.77 8.58
C THR A 179 -8.75 -8.67 8.59
N ALA A 180 -8.38 -7.49 9.07
CA ALA A 180 -9.30 -6.35 9.05
C ALA A 180 -9.66 -5.93 7.61
N TYR A 181 -8.73 -6.09 6.64
CA TYR A 181 -8.99 -5.88 5.22
C TYR A 181 -9.95 -6.95 4.70
N GLY A 182 -9.58 -8.24 4.83
CA GLY A 182 -10.35 -9.32 4.22
C GLY A 182 -11.79 -9.39 4.71
N GLN A 183 -12.02 -9.23 6.03
CA GLN A 183 -13.36 -9.12 6.59
C GLN A 183 -14.11 -7.87 6.08
N GLY A 184 -13.40 -6.75 5.93
CA GLY A 184 -13.98 -5.51 5.44
C GLY A 184 -14.49 -5.64 4.02
N VAL A 185 -13.64 -6.02 3.09
CA VAL A 185 -13.99 -6.12 1.67
C VAL A 185 -15.02 -7.24 1.41
N ALA A 186 -14.94 -8.37 2.15
CA ALA A 186 -15.92 -9.46 2.05
C ALA A 186 -17.30 -9.01 2.54
N ARG A 187 -17.38 -8.21 3.60
CA ARG A 187 -18.63 -7.61 4.07
C ARG A 187 -19.23 -6.70 3.01
N GLU A 188 -18.47 -5.74 2.47
CA GLU A 188 -18.95 -4.79 1.47
C GLU A 188 -19.43 -5.49 0.18
N PHE A 189 -18.68 -6.51 -0.25
CA PHE A 189 -19.10 -7.37 -1.35
C PHE A 189 -20.44 -8.04 -1.04
N SER A 190 -20.54 -8.69 0.14
CA SER A 190 -21.73 -9.46 0.54
C SER A 190 -22.98 -8.60 0.67
N GLU A 191 -22.86 -7.39 1.20
CA GLU A 191 -23.96 -6.46 1.32
C GLU A 191 -24.48 -6.03 -0.07
N GLN A 192 -23.59 -5.71 -0.98
CA GLN A 192 -23.97 -5.32 -2.34
C GLN A 192 -24.51 -6.54 -3.13
N ALA A 193 -23.90 -7.71 -2.98
CA ALA A 193 -24.36 -8.95 -3.60
C ALA A 193 -25.83 -9.24 -3.22
N LYS A 194 -26.16 -9.12 -1.93
CA LYS A 194 -27.56 -9.27 -1.45
C LYS A 194 -28.50 -8.23 -2.06
N ARG A 195 -28.09 -6.95 -2.14
CA ARG A 195 -28.90 -5.90 -2.78
C ARG A 195 -29.20 -6.18 -4.26
N LEU A 196 -28.26 -6.86 -4.94
CA LEU A 196 -28.38 -7.22 -6.35
C LEU A 196 -29.06 -8.61 -6.57
N GLY A 197 -29.47 -9.27 -5.50
CA GLY A 197 -30.17 -10.56 -5.58
C GLY A 197 -29.27 -11.77 -5.79
N LEU A 198 -27.94 -11.65 -5.61
CA LEU A 198 -27.06 -12.80 -5.58
C LEU A 198 -27.30 -13.58 -4.30
N LYS A 199 -27.33 -14.94 -4.41
CA LYS A 199 -27.45 -15.81 -3.25
C LYS A 199 -26.07 -16.15 -2.71
N ILE A 200 -25.81 -15.80 -1.46
CA ILE A 200 -24.62 -16.28 -0.76
C ILE A 200 -24.92 -17.69 -0.26
N VAL A 201 -24.31 -18.70 -0.89
CA VAL A 201 -24.59 -20.12 -0.62
C VAL A 201 -23.62 -20.75 0.37
N ALA A 202 -22.48 -20.11 0.61
CA ALA A 202 -21.53 -20.48 1.65
C ALA A 202 -20.86 -19.21 2.17
N ASN A 203 -20.55 -19.16 3.46
CA ASN A 203 -19.79 -18.09 4.10
C ASN A 203 -18.76 -18.73 5.02
N GLU A 204 -17.52 -18.73 4.53
CA GLU A 204 -16.40 -19.43 5.11
C GLU A 204 -15.32 -18.44 5.56
N PHE A 205 -14.38 -18.92 6.34
CA PHE A 205 -13.21 -18.12 6.70
C PHE A 205 -11.95 -18.97 6.73
N THR A 206 -10.84 -18.30 6.56
CA THR A 206 -9.50 -18.88 6.69
C THR A 206 -8.64 -17.95 7.55
N THR A 207 -7.33 -18.02 7.43
CA THR A 207 -6.41 -17.07 8.02
C THR A 207 -5.38 -16.61 6.98
N ASP A 208 -4.75 -15.47 7.23
CA ASP A 208 -3.65 -14.92 6.43
C ASP A 208 -2.36 -15.78 6.45
N LYS A 209 -2.38 -16.90 7.19
CA LYS A 209 -1.27 -17.87 7.29
C LYS A 209 -1.67 -19.26 6.79
N ALA A 210 -2.89 -19.42 6.34
CA ALA A 210 -3.38 -20.73 5.87
C ALA A 210 -2.69 -21.12 4.56
N THR A 211 -2.41 -22.44 4.46
CA THR A 211 -1.82 -23.06 3.27
C THR A 211 -2.69 -24.21 2.73
N ASP A 212 -3.64 -24.68 3.53
CA ASP A 212 -4.61 -25.72 3.16
C ASP A 212 -6.03 -25.18 3.27
N PHE A 213 -6.78 -25.28 2.19
CA PHE A 213 -8.17 -24.83 2.06
C PHE A 213 -9.13 -25.97 1.78
N SER A 214 -8.68 -27.23 1.86
CA SER A 214 -9.42 -28.41 1.43
C SER A 214 -10.78 -28.54 2.13
N ALA A 215 -10.84 -28.23 3.44
CA ALA A 215 -12.09 -28.34 4.20
C ALA A 215 -13.13 -27.32 3.71
N ILE A 216 -12.77 -26.02 3.64
CA ILE A 216 -13.70 -24.98 3.18
C ILE A 216 -14.08 -25.17 1.70
N LEU A 217 -13.13 -25.61 0.86
CA LEU A 217 -13.38 -25.86 -0.56
C LEU A 217 -14.31 -27.06 -0.76
N THR A 218 -14.28 -28.06 0.13
CA THR A 218 -15.24 -29.17 0.11
C THR A 218 -16.68 -28.69 0.34
N ASN A 219 -16.89 -27.80 1.30
CA ASN A 219 -18.17 -27.15 1.56
C ASN A 219 -18.63 -26.31 0.36
N ILE A 220 -17.75 -25.51 -0.20
CA ILE A 220 -18.03 -24.66 -1.37
C ILE A 220 -18.41 -25.52 -2.59
N ARG A 221 -17.70 -26.62 -2.82
CA ARG A 221 -18.00 -27.54 -3.92
C ARG A 221 -19.40 -28.15 -3.75
N ALA A 222 -19.74 -28.55 -2.53
CA ALA A 222 -21.08 -29.11 -2.23
C ALA A 222 -22.18 -28.05 -2.44
N ALA A 223 -21.91 -26.79 -2.13
CA ALA A 223 -22.83 -25.67 -2.33
C ALA A 223 -23.02 -25.26 -3.80
N LYS A 224 -22.18 -25.76 -4.73
CA LYS A 224 -22.24 -25.48 -6.18
C LYS A 224 -22.31 -23.99 -6.50
N ALA A 225 -21.48 -23.18 -5.87
CA ALA A 225 -21.40 -21.76 -6.14
C ALA A 225 -20.88 -21.48 -7.55
N ASP A 226 -21.46 -20.49 -8.24
CA ASP A 226 -21.01 -20.03 -9.57
C ASP A 226 -19.70 -19.26 -9.48
N ALA A 227 -19.46 -18.59 -8.33
CA ALA A 227 -18.22 -17.88 -8.03
C ALA A 227 -17.84 -18.00 -6.57
N VAL A 228 -16.56 -17.78 -6.29
CA VAL A 228 -15.99 -17.69 -4.94
C VAL A 228 -15.41 -16.28 -4.77
N PHE A 229 -15.94 -15.49 -3.86
CA PHE A 229 -15.32 -14.24 -3.47
C PHE A 229 -14.34 -14.49 -2.33
N TYR A 230 -13.10 -14.02 -2.51
CA TYR A 230 -12.06 -14.11 -1.49
C TYR A 230 -11.64 -12.71 -1.03
N GLY A 231 -11.92 -12.39 0.23
CA GLY A 231 -11.41 -11.24 0.94
C GLY A 231 -10.09 -11.60 1.63
N GLY A 232 -8.99 -11.23 1.01
CA GLY A 232 -7.64 -11.51 1.48
C GLY A 232 -6.58 -11.13 0.45
N TYR A 233 -5.38 -11.65 0.61
CA TYR A 233 -4.21 -11.26 -0.16
C TYR A 233 -3.69 -12.38 -1.06
N SER A 234 -2.87 -12.01 -2.06
CA SER A 234 -2.29 -12.91 -3.07
C SER A 234 -1.57 -14.14 -2.49
N PRO A 235 -0.79 -14.05 -1.39
CA PRO A 235 -0.10 -15.20 -0.82
C PRO A 235 -1.00 -16.39 -0.47
N GLN A 236 -2.27 -16.13 -0.11
CA GLN A 236 -3.28 -17.14 0.13
C GLN A 236 -4.21 -17.31 -1.08
N GLY A 237 -4.49 -16.22 -1.82
CA GLY A 237 -5.37 -16.23 -2.98
C GLY A 237 -4.88 -17.14 -4.10
N GLY A 238 -3.58 -17.14 -4.38
CA GLY A 238 -2.97 -18.03 -5.37
C GLY A 238 -3.11 -19.52 -5.01
N PRO A 239 -2.61 -19.96 -3.83
CA PRO A 239 -2.82 -21.34 -3.36
C PRO A 239 -4.29 -21.77 -3.22
N LEU A 240 -5.18 -20.84 -2.84
CA LEU A 240 -6.63 -21.09 -2.82
C LEU A 240 -7.12 -21.44 -4.23
N LEU A 241 -6.78 -20.63 -5.25
CA LEU A 241 -7.13 -20.87 -6.64
C LEU A 241 -6.58 -22.21 -7.13
N LYS A 242 -5.33 -22.53 -6.81
CA LYS A 242 -4.71 -23.82 -7.13
C LYS A 242 -5.55 -24.98 -6.59
N GLN A 243 -5.91 -24.92 -5.31
CA GLN A 243 -6.68 -25.98 -4.65
C GLN A 243 -8.13 -26.05 -5.16
N MET A 244 -8.74 -24.90 -5.51
CA MET A 244 -10.04 -24.90 -6.20
C MET A 244 -9.97 -25.73 -7.48
N ARG A 245 -8.98 -25.50 -8.33
CA ARG A 245 -8.83 -26.22 -9.61
C ARG A 245 -8.52 -27.70 -9.40
N ALA A 246 -7.65 -28.02 -8.43
CA ALA A 246 -7.32 -29.41 -8.08
C ALA A 246 -8.55 -30.21 -7.59
N LEU A 247 -9.51 -29.56 -6.94
CA LEU A 247 -10.76 -30.16 -6.48
C LEU A 247 -11.88 -30.12 -7.55
N GLY A 248 -11.57 -29.70 -8.77
CA GLY A 248 -12.54 -29.61 -9.87
C GLY A 248 -13.55 -28.46 -9.72
N ILE A 249 -13.26 -27.47 -8.87
CA ILE A 249 -14.08 -26.26 -8.74
C ILE A 249 -13.70 -25.30 -9.87
N THR A 250 -14.58 -25.16 -10.87
CA THR A 250 -14.40 -24.29 -12.03
C THR A 250 -14.98 -22.89 -11.82
N ALA A 251 -15.63 -22.65 -10.69
CA ALA A 251 -16.18 -21.36 -10.30
C ALA A 251 -15.14 -20.23 -10.45
N ALA A 252 -15.61 -19.04 -10.83
CA ALA A 252 -14.74 -17.85 -10.90
C ALA A 252 -14.22 -17.48 -9.50
N LEU A 253 -12.92 -17.11 -9.39
CA LEU A 253 -12.39 -16.49 -8.19
C LEU A 253 -12.55 -14.96 -8.34
N LEU A 254 -13.21 -14.34 -7.37
CA LEU A 254 -13.44 -12.91 -7.30
C LEU A 254 -12.73 -12.34 -6.08
N GLY A 255 -12.25 -11.10 -6.16
CA GLY A 255 -11.66 -10.46 -4.98
C GLY A 255 -11.56 -8.94 -5.09
N GLY A 256 -11.05 -8.33 -4.03
CA GLY A 256 -10.64 -6.93 -4.00
C GLY A 256 -9.22 -6.73 -4.55
N ASP A 257 -8.64 -5.58 -4.26
CA ASP A 257 -7.30 -5.19 -4.68
C ASP A 257 -6.18 -6.08 -4.10
N GLY A 258 -6.41 -6.73 -2.96
CA GLY A 258 -5.44 -7.63 -2.32
C GLY A 258 -5.02 -8.85 -3.16
N ILE A 259 -5.81 -9.23 -4.18
CA ILE A 259 -5.44 -10.31 -5.13
C ILE A 259 -5.17 -9.79 -6.54
N CYS A 260 -5.20 -8.48 -6.77
CA CYS A 260 -4.98 -7.85 -8.07
C CYS A 260 -3.48 -7.75 -8.43
N SER A 261 -2.75 -8.83 -8.33
CA SER A 261 -1.33 -8.86 -8.69
C SER A 261 -0.98 -10.10 -9.51
N SER A 262 0.11 -10.02 -10.26
CA SER A 262 0.68 -11.18 -10.96
C SER A 262 1.10 -12.30 -10.01
N GLU A 263 1.35 -11.99 -8.73
CA GLU A 263 1.67 -12.97 -7.70
C GLU A 263 0.54 -13.98 -7.50
N THR A 264 -0.73 -13.56 -7.53
CA THR A 264 -1.88 -14.48 -7.45
C THR A 264 -1.82 -15.52 -8.56
N ALA A 265 -1.56 -15.09 -9.80
CA ALA A 265 -1.43 -16.00 -10.94
C ALA A 265 -0.23 -16.94 -10.78
N MET A 266 0.94 -16.41 -10.41
CA MET A 266 2.15 -17.21 -10.21
C MET A 266 1.99 -18.26 -9.12
N LEU A 267 1.45 -17.89 -7.97
CA LEU A 267 1.26 -18.79 -6.83
C LEU A 267 0.15 -19.84 -7.08
N SER A 268 -0.80 -19.54 -7.95
CA SER A 268 -1.84 -20.49 -8.33
C SER A 268 -1.29 -21.65 -9.14
N GLN A 269 -0.21 -21.46 -9.89
CA GLN A 269 0.34 -22.45 -10.82
C GLN A 269 -0.69 -22.97 -11.84
N VAL A 270 -1.79 -22.28 -12.02
CA VAL A 270 -2.82 -22.60 -13.02
C VAL A 270 -2.35 -22.14 -14.38
N THR A 271 -2.38 -23.03 -15.35
CA THR A 271 -2.07 -22.71 -16.76
C THR A 271 -3.35 -22.48 -17.54
N GLY A 272 -3.30 -21.50 -18.46
CA GLY A 272 -4.46 -21.14 -19.27
C GLY A 272 -5.36 -20.09 -18.61
N ASP A 273 -6.68 -20.23 -18.76
CA ASP A 273 -7.64 -19.27 -18.22
C ASP A 273 -7.76 -19.45 -16.68
N LEU A 274 -7.34 -18.42 -15.96
CA LEU A 274 -7.43 -18.38 -14.50
C LEU A 274 -8.88 -18.27 -14.02
N ASN A 275 -9.78 -17.73 -14.84
CA ASN A 275 -11.15 -17.37 -14.45
C ASN A 275 -11.16 -16.62 -13.10
N THR A 276 -10.33 -15.55 -13.03
CA THR A 276 -10.10 -14.77 -11.80
C THR A 276 -10.27 -13.29 -12.10
N PHE A 277 -11.04 -12.61 -11.26
CA PHE A 277 -11.36 -11.20 -11.41
C PHE A 277 -11.15 -10.47 -10.09
N CYS A 278 -10.62 -9.26 -10.17
CA CYS A 278 -10.40 -8.42 -9.00
C CYS A 278 -10.77 -6.97 -9.30
N THR A 279 -11.04 -6.21 -8.25
CA THR A 279 -11.24 -4.77 -8.35
C THR A 279 -10.04 -4.03 -7.79
N GLN A 280 -9.60 -2.98 -8.49
CA GLN A 280 -8.51 -2.13 -8.07
C GLN A 280 -8.93 -0.67 -8.18
N GLY A 281 -8.44 0.17 -7.25
CA GLY A 281 -8.63 1.62 -7.31
C GLY A 281 -7.73 2.27 -8.35
N GLY A 282 -8.17 3.41 -8.88
CA GLY A 282 -7.44 4.18 -9.89
C GLY A 282 -8.12 4.14 -11.27
N SER A 283 -7.60 4.93 -12.21
CA SER A 283 -7.97 4.83 -13.61
C SER A 283 -7.25 3.65 -14.26
N MET A 284 -7.89 3.01 -15.23
CA MET A 284 -7.16 2.12 -16.12
C MET A 284 -6.08 2.95 -16.81
N LEU A 285 -4.83 2.56 -16.64
CA LEU A 285 -3.75 3.11 -17.43
C LEU A 285 -4.08 2.77 -18.89
N ASP A 286 -4.42 3.78 -19.67
CA ASP A 286 -4.57 3.61 -21.10
C ASP A 286 -3.19 3.20 -21.63
N ARG A 287 -3.08 1.94 -22.09
CA ARG A 287 -1.82 1.41 -22.64
C ARG A 287 -1.41 2.08 -23.94
N SER A 288 -2.21 3.03 -24.42
CA SER A 288 -1.92 3.82 -25.62
C SER A 288 -0.89 4.93 -25.38
N ASP A 289 -0.64 5.31 -24.11
CA ASP A 289 0.36 6.33 -23.75
C ASP A 289 1.75 5.70 -23.49
N LYS A 290 2.30 5.02 -24.48
CA LYS A 290 3.69 4.59 -24.49
C LYS A 290 4.54 5.58 -25.29
#